data_d12737077c5f69a0af50a937b7c4ec93
#
_entry.id   d12737077c5f69a0af50a937b7c4ec93
#
_cell.length_a   1.000
_cell.length_b   1.000
_cell.length_c   1.000
_cell.angle_alpha   90.00
_cell.angle_beta   90.00
_cell.angle_gamma   90.00
#
_symmetry.space_group_name_H-M   'P 1'
#
loop_
_entity.id
_entity.type
_entity.pdbx_description
1 polymer ?
#
loop_
_entity_poly.entity_id
_entity_poly.type
_entity_poly.pdbx_seq_one_letter_code
_entity_poly.pdbx_strand_id
1 'polypeptide(L)'
;MTYTLKLFVPDGSSPVQREAAERLFRQTLEASLGDAALVAPVYTAYLAIVGQHGETPDPEALTVEERTVLEHWQQAEGAALAAVFGPYRNLDEGGYGLALHR
;
A
#
# COMPACT_ATOMS: atom_id res chain seq x y z
N MET A 1 12.56 10.54 -6.27
CA MET A 1 11.71 9.42 -6.70
C MET A 1 10.26 9.73 -6.35
N THR A 2 9.37 9.59 -7.31
CA THR A 2 7.94 9.82 -7.13
C THR A 2 7.17 8.51 -7.35
N TYR A 3 5.89 8.51 -7.05
CA TYR A 3 5.06 7.35 -7.29
C TYR A 3 3.67 7.76 -7.79
N THR A 4 3.04 6.84 -8.52
CA THR A 4 1.65 6.99 -8.97
C THR A 4 0.82 5.89 -8.32
N LEU A 5 -0.31 6.27 -7.75
CA LEU A 5 -1.25 5.34 -7.15
C LEU A 5 -2.52 5.27 -7.97
N LYS A 6 -2.97 4.06 -8.25
CA LYS A 6 -4.22 3.81 -8.96
C LYS A 6 -5.05 2.81 -8.17
N LEU A 7 -6.31 3.15 -7.93
CA LEU A 7 -7.23 2.27 -7.23
C LEU A 7 -8.15 1.57 -8.21
N PHE A 8 -8.45 0.30 -7.91
CA PHE A 8 -9.45 -0.49 -8.59
C PHE A 8 -10.64 -0.59 -7.64
N VAL A 9 -11.68 0.22 -7.88
CA VAL A 9 -12.87 0.27 -7.03
C VAL A 9 -13.99 -0.55 -7.67
N PRO A 10 -14.98 -1.02 -6.85
CA PRO A 10 -16.10 -1.79 -7.39
C PRO A 10 -16.87 -1.05 -8.46
N ASP A 11 -17.49 -1.81 -9.36
CA ASP A 11 -18.32 -1.26 -10.43
C ASP A 11 -19.45 -0.38 -9.86
N GLY A 12 -19.74 0.71 -10.56
CA GLY A 12 -20.75 1.67 -10.14
C GLY A 12 -20.19 2.90 -9.44
N SER A 13 -18.90 2.92 -9.13
CA SER A 13 -18.27 4.11 -8.56
C SER A 13 -18.03 5.16 -9.64
N SER A 14 -18.34 6.41 -9.34
CA SER A 14 -18.10 7.53 -10.25
C SER A 14 -16.62 7.89 -10.29
N PRO A 15 -16.13 8.57 -11.36
CA PRO A 15 -14.74 9.06 -11.38
C PRO A 15 -14.40 9.97 -10.20
N VAL A 16 -15.36 10.79 -9.75
CA VAL A 16 -15.18 11.68 -8.60
C VAL A 16 -14.97 10.86 -7.32
N GLN A 17 -15.75 9.81 -7.13
CA GLN A 17 -15.61 8.91 -5.98
C GLN A 17 -14.27 8.20 -6.01
N ARG A 18 -13.82 7.77 -7.18
CA ARG A 18 -12.53 7.10 -7.34
C ARG A 18 -11.37 8.05 -7.00
N GLU A 19 -11.42 9.28 -7.49
CA GLU A 19 -10.38 10.27 -7.18
C GLU A 19 -10.34 10.59 -5.68
N ALA A 20 -11.48 10.71 -5.04
CA ALA A 20 -11.57 10.94 -3.60
C ALA A 20 -10.99 9.75 -2.83
N ALA A 21 -11.28 8.53 -3.27
CA ALA A 21 -10.75 7.31 -2.66
C ALA A 21 -9.22 7.22 -2.82
N GLU A 22 -8.70 7.53 -4.01
CA GLU A 22 -7.26 7.54 -4.25
C GLU A 22 -6.55 8.56 -3.37
N ARG A 23 -7.15 9.74 -3.19
CA ARG A 23 -6.60 10.78 -2.31
C ARG A 23 -6.57 10.32 -0.86
N LEU A 24 -7.65 9.71 -0.40
CA LEU A 24 -7.75 9.20 0.97
C LEU A 24 -6.74 8.07 1.21
N PHE A 25 -6.60 7.16 0.25
CA PHE A 25 -5.63 6.07 0.32
C PHE A 25 -4.21 6.63 0.45
N ARG A 26 -3.87 7.58 -0.42
CA ARG A 26 -2.55 8.22 -0.41
C ARG A 26 -2.27 8.94 0.91
N GLN A 27 -3.23 9.74 1.39
CA GLN A 27 -3.07 10.47 2.64
C GLN A 27 -2.88 9.52 3.82
N THR A 28 -3.66 8.45 3.89
CA THR A 28 -3.56 7.46 4.97
C THR A 28 -2.23 6.72 4.91
N LEU A 29 -1.81 6.32 3.72
CA LEU A 29 -0.54 5.64 3.51
C LEU A 29 0.64 6.51 3.95
N GLU A 30 0.66 7.76 3.49
CA GLU A 30 1.72 8.71 3.81
C GLU A 30 1.76 9.04 5.31
N ALA A 31 0.59 9.21 5.93
CA ALA A 31 0.51 9.48 7.36
C ALA A 31 1.00 8.29 8.19
N SER A 32 0.67 7.07 7.77
CA SER A 32 1.10 5.86 8.47
C SER A 32 2.59 5.62 8.36
N LEU A 33 3.20 6.01 7.23
CA LEU A 33 4.65 5.92 7.05
C LEU A 33 5.40 7.10 7.68
N GLY A 34 4.71 8.21 7.94
CA GLY A 34 5.25 9.39 8.58
C GLY A 34 5.59 10.53 7.65
N ASP A 35 5.84 10.25 6.37
CA ASP A 35 6.18 11.26 5.36
C ASP A 35 5.89 10.70 3.96
N ALA A 36 5.41 11.56 3.07
CA ALA A 36 5.19 11.20 1.68
C ALA A 36 6.47 10.71 1.00
N ALA A 37 7.62 11.26 1.37
CA ALA A 37 8.91 10.88 0.82
C ALA A 37 9.33 9.45 1.19
N LEU A 38 8.71 8.84 2.21
CA LEU A 38 9.02 7.48 2.64
C LEU A 38 8.30 6.41 1.83
N VAL A 39 7.25 6.77 1.07
CA VAL A 39 6.45 5.78 0.33
C VAL A 39 7.30 5.00 -0.66
N ALA A 40 8.04 5.69 -1.53
CA ALA A 40 8.86 5.05 -2.54
C ALA A 40 9.97 4.17 -1.95
N PRO A 41 10.82 4.67 -1.01
CA PRO A 41 11.89 3.84 -0.45
C PRO A 41 11.38 2.66 0.37
N VAL A 42 10.33 2.83 1.17
CA VAL A 42 9.77 1.73 1.97
C VAL A 42 9.14 0.68 1.06
N TYR A 43 8.39 1.11 0.05
CA TYR A 43 7.77 0.19 -0.92
C TYR A 43 8.82 -0.58 -1.71
N THR A 44 9.90 0.09 -2.14
CA THR A 44 11.01 -0.57 -2.85
C THR A 44 11.65 -1.65 -1.98
N ALA A 45 11.91 -1.34 -0.70
CA ALA A 45 12.47 -2.30 0.24
C ALA A 45 11.51 -3.46 0.47
N TYR A 46 10.21 -3.19 0.59
CA TYR A 46 9.18 -4.22 0.73
C TYR A 46 9.16 -5.16 -0.48
N LEU A 47 9.20 -4.61 -1.69
CA LEU A 47 9.22 -5.43 -2.92
C LEU A 47 10.45 -6.32 -3.01
N ALA A 48 11.60 -5.82 -2.56
CA ALA A 48 12.84 -6.61 -2.53
C ALA A 48 12.71 -7.80 -1.58
N ILE A 49 12.09 -7.59 -0.41
CA ILE A 49 11.87 -8.67 0.56
C ILE A 49 10.91 -9.72 -0.01
N VAL A 50 9.79 -9.28 -0.58
CA VAL A 50 8.80 -10.18 -1.18
C VAL A 50 9.40 -10.92 -2.38
N GLY A 51 10.21 -10.25 -3.20
CA GLY A 51 10.87 -10.87 -4.33
C GLY A 51 11.88 -11.94 -3.92
N GLN A 52 12.53 -11.78 -2.78
CA GLN A 52 13.52 -12.73 -2.26
C GLN A 52 12.88 -13.87 -1.47
N HIS A 53 11.87 -13.60 -0.66
CA HIS A 53 11.30 -14.54 0.30
C HIS A 53 9.88 -15.01 -0.02
N GLY A 54 9.23 -14.43 -1.05
CA GLY A 54 7.84 -14.73 -1.39
C GLY A 54 6.85 -13.81 -0.68
N GLU A 55 5.56 -13.94 -1.02
CA GLU A 55 4.50 -13.07 -0.51
C GLU A 55 4.24 -13.25 0.99
N THR A 56 4.52 -14.44 1.51
CA THR A 56 4.36 -14.72 2.94
C THR A 56 5.70 -15.22 3.48
N PRO A 57 6.66 -14.31 3.69
CA PRO A 57 7.99 -14.72 4.15
C PRO A 57 7.94 -15.24 5.58
N ASP A 58 8.78 -16.25 5.85
CA ASP A 58 8.95 -16.76 7.19
C ASP A 58 9.66 -15.70 8.05
N PRO A 59 9.05 -15.23 9.15
CA PRO A 59 9.69 -14.23 10.00
C PRO A 59 11.07 -14.62 10.51
N GLU A 60 11.33 -15.91 10.70
CA GLU A 60 12.63 -16.38 11.16
C GLU A 60 13.71 -16.28 10.09
N ALA A 61 13.33 -16.24 8.82
CA ALA A 61 14.26 -16.10 7.70
C ALA A 61 14.64 -14.64 7.44
N LEU A 62 13.97 -13.69 8.08
CA LEU A 62 14.18 -12.25 7.87
C LEU A 62 15.13 -11.68 8.93
N THR A 63 15.93 -10.69 8.53
CA THR A 63 16.68 -9.88 9.48
C THR A 63 15.71 -8.99 10.27
N VAL A 64 16.19 -8.41 11.37
CA VAL A 64 15.39 -7.46 12.16
C VAL A 64 14.98 -6.28 11.30
N GLU A 65 15.87 -5.77 10.46
CA GLU A 65 15.62 -4.65 9.57
C GLU A 65 14.57 -5.00 8.52
N GLU A 66 14.65 -6.19 7.93
CA GLU A 66 13.66 -6.66 6.96
C GLU A 66 12.27 -6.80 7.58
N ARG A 67 12.19 -7.36 8.78
CA ARG A 67 10.93 -7.48 9.50
C ARG A 67 10.32 -6.10 9.81
N THR A 68 11.15 -5.15 10.20
CA THR A 68 10.70 -3.79 10.48
C THR A 68 10.10 -3.14 9.23
N VAL A 69 10.76 -3.27 8.08
CA VAL A 69 10.27 -2.74 6.81
C VAL A 69 8.94 -3.41 6.43
N LEU A 70 8.90 -4.74 6.53
CA LEU A 70 7.71 -5.50 6.18
C LEU A 70 6.50 -5.09 7.03
N GLU A 71 6.68 -5.03 8.35
CA GLU A 71 5.63 -4.62 9.27
C GLU A 71 5.18 -3.18 9.02
N HIS A 72 6.13 -2.27 8.81
CA HIS A 72 5.84 -0.87 8.56
C HIS A 72 4.99 -0.69 7.31
N TRP A 73 5.36 -1.35 6.22
CA TRP A 73 4.60 -1.29 4.99
C TRP A 73 3.21 -1.93 5.15
N GLN A 74 3.15 -3.12 5.75
CA GLN A 74 1.88 -3.82 5.94
C GLN A 74 0.90 -3.05 6.82
N GLN A 75 1.39 -2.38 7.85
CA GLN A 75 0.55 -1.54 8.69
C GLN A 75 0.00 -0.34 7.92
N ALA A 76 0.86 0.32 7.13
CA ALA A 76 0.45 1.47 6.32
C ALA A 76 -0.55 1.05 5.24
N GLU A 77 -0.25 -0.06 4.53
CA GLU A 77 -1.14 -0.62 3.52
C GLU A 77 -2.49 -1.01 4.11
N GLY A 78 -2.48 -1.72 5.24
CA GLY A 78 -3.70 -2.14 5.92
C GLY A 78 -4.56 -0.96 6.37
N ALA A 79 -3.94 0.09 6.91
CA ALA A 79 -4.67 1.29 7.31
C ALA A 79 -5.30 1.99 6.11
N ALA A 80 -4.57 2.10 4.99
CA ALA A 80 -5.07 2.72 3.77
C ALA A 80 -6.21 1.91 3.15
N LEU A 81 -6.05 0.58 3.08
CA LEU A 81 -7.10 -0.31 2.56
C LEU A 81 -8.36 -0.24 3.42
N ALA A 82 -8.22 -0.22 4.75
CA ALA A 82 -9.36 -0.12 5.64
C ALA A 82 -10.07 1.23 5.51
N ALA A 83 -9.33 2.32 5.33
CA ALA A 83 -9.90 3.65 5.19
C ALA A 83 -10.72 3.78 3.90
N VAL A 84 -10.25 3.17 2.81
CA VAL A 84 -10.89 3.30 1.49
C VAL A 84 -11.90 2.18 1.25
N PHE A 85 -11.53 0.93 1.50
CA PHE A 85 -12.35 -0.23 1.16
C PHE A 85 -13.17 -0.76 2.35
N GLY A 86 -12.95 -0.25 3.55
CA GLY A 86 -13.73 -0.66 4.72
C GLY A 86 -15.24 -0.52 4.54
N PRO A 87 -15.76 0.54 3.85
CA PRO A 87 -17.18 0.66 3.56
C PRO A 87 -17.68 -0.33 2.50
N TYR A 88 -16.81 -0.91 1.71
CA TYR A 88 -17.16 -1.88 0.66
C TYR A 88 -17.10 -3.29 1.21
N ARG A 89 -18.16 -4.05 1.03
CA ARG A 89 -18.26 -5.40 1.60
C ARG A 89 -17.48 -6.47 0.83
N ASN A 90 -17.16 -6.20 -0.44
CA ASN A 90 -16.43 -7.14 -1.30
C ASN A 90 -15.04 -6.61 -1.60
N LEU A 91 -14.10 -6.87 -0.69
CA LEU A 91 -12.70 -6.49 -0.88
C LEU A 91 -12.05 -7.23 -2.05
N ASP A 92 -12.63 -8.37 -2.45
CA ASP A 92 -12.11 -9.15 -3.59
C ASP A 92 -12.24 -8.40 -4.92
N GLU A 93 -13.12 -7.41 -5.01
CA GLU A 93 -13.32 -6.59 -6.21
C GLU A 93 -12.50 -5.30 -6.20
N GLY A 94 -11.83 -5.02 -5.08
CA GLY A 94 -11.04 -3.81 -4.92
C GLY A 94 -9.57 -4.11 -4.78
N GLY A 95 -8.75 -3.14 -5.14
CA GLY A 95 -7.31 -3.27 -5.00
C GLY A 95 -6.61 -1.99 -5.40
N TYR A 96 -5.29 -2.01 -5.39
CA TYR A 96 -4.50 -0.86 -5.79
C TYR A 96 -3.28 -1.29 -6.60
N GLY A 97 -2.80 -0.36 -7.43
CA GLY A 97 -1.52 -0.50 -8.13
C GLY A 97 -0.65 0.69 -7.78
N LEU A 98 0.62 0.45 -7.49
CA LEU A 98 1.58 1.49 -7.19
C LEU A 98 2.76 1.38 -8.13
N ALA A 99 3.04 2.45 -8.88
CA ALA A 99 4.15 2.53 -9.82
C ALA A 99 5.15 3.57 -9.34
N LEU A 100 6.41 3.21 -9.31
CA LEU A 100 7.49 4.11 -8.91
C LEU A 100 8.08 4.77 -10.14
N HIS A 101 8.37 6.07 -10.03
CA HIS A 101 8.97 6.88 -11.09
C HIS A 101 10.28 7.48 -10.59
N ARG A 102 11.28 7.40 -11.39
CA ARG A 102 12.58 8.01 -11.10
C ARG A 102 12.62 9.45 -11.60
#